data_e7d73b90f74ae785d3dbf25884784663
#
_entry.id   e7d73b90f74ae785d3dbf25884784663
#
_cell.length_a   1.000
_cell.length_b   1.000
_cell.length_c   1.000
_cell.angle_alpha   90.00
_cell.angle_beta   90.00
_cell.angle_gamma   90.00
#
_symmetry.space_group_name_H-M   'P 1'
#
loop_
_entity.id
_entity.type
_entity.pdbx_description
1 polymer ?
#
loop_
_entity_poly.entity_id
_entity_poly.type
_entity_poly.pdbx_seq_one_letter_code
_entity_poly.pdbx_strand_id
1 'polypeptide(L)'
;MRIRLQFDRIAPGVEIGPHRHGVETVVYLAGGELVFEHGEALERRAVVRSGDVLYEAPAEHHRIRNEGTTDALALLASTDPDPRRIGTMLRRWESDAEPVRRGADAFVAEAGGFRRRRIVGPGDFDSAAFTVTEVEVTPGSVDEWHRHPRAEHAIVVFEGRGLVTVGDDTETLEPLKGIRVEDGRPHRVENTGRTTLRYYVCSSPGIDPLSDREMAEAPRRRTDA
;
A
#
# COMPACT_ATOMS: atom_id res chain seq x y z
N MET A 1 -6.35 -12.08 -7.63
CA MET A 1 -6.86 -11.20 -6.57
C MET A 1 -6.48 -9.78 -6.98
N ARG A 2 -7.38 -8.82 -7.00
CA ARG A 2 -7.06 -7.46 -7.48
C ARG A 2 -6.76 -6.55 -6.31
N ILE A 3 -5.59 -5.92 -6.34
CA ILE A 3 -5.25 -4.87 -5.38
C ILE A 3 -5.98 -3.58 -5.77
N ARG A 4 -6.50 -2.90 -4.76
CA ARG A 4 -6.94 -1.52 -4.83
C ARG A 4 -6.05 -0.70 -3.92
N LEU A 5 -5.46 0.35 -4.48
CA LEU A 5 -4.78 1.39 -3.73
C LEU A 5 -5.52 2.70 -3.91
N GLN A 6 -5.75 3.38 -2.80
CA GLN A 6 -6.40 4.67 -2.76
C GLN A 6 -5.63 5.58 -1.80
N PHE A 7 -5.55 6.85 -2.15
CA PHE A 7 -4.98 7.87 -1.27
C PHE A 7 -6.06 8.89 -0.94
N ASP A 8 -6.41 8.97 0.34
CA ASP A 8 -7.46 9.85 0.82
C ASP A 8 -6.89 11.00 1.64
N ARG A 9 -7.49 12.16 1.44
CA ARG A 9 -7.27 13.35 2.23
C ARG A 9 -8.53 13.65 3.04
N ILE A 10 -8.44 13.48 4.35
CA ILE A 10 -9.55 13.65 5.28
C ILE A 10 -9.34 14.97 6.03
N ALA A 11 -10.13 15.98 5.70
CA ALA A 11 -10.00 17.29 6.31
C ALA A 11 -10.43 17.28 7.81
N PRO A 12 -9.98 18.27 8.62
CA PRO A 12 -10.46 18.43 9.99
C PRO A 12 -11.98 18.47 10.07
N GLY A 13 -12.54 17.78 11.06
CA GLY A 13 -13.98 17.68 11.29
C GLY A 13 -14.74 16.74 10.35
N VAL A 14 -14.07 16.14 9.36
CA VAL A 14 -14.73 15.15 8.49
C VAL A 14 -14.92 13.84 9.24
N GLU A 15 -16.11 13.28 9.10
CA GLU A 15 -16.48 11.95 9.56
C GLU A 15 -16.83 11.06 8.36
N ILE A 16 -16.22 9.89 8.30
CA ILE A 16 -16.66 8.77 7.46
C ILE A 16 -17.55 7.92 8.39
N GLY A 17 -18.85 8.05 8.19
CA GLY A 17 -19.87 7.51 9.08
C GLY A 17 -19.84 5.99 9.22
N PRO A 18 -20.65 5.42 10.11
CA PRO A 18 -20.61 3.99 10.40
C PRO A 18 -20.83 3.13 9.16
N HIS A 19 -19.90 2.23 8.87
CA HIS A 19 -19.97 1.32 7.73
C HIS A 19 -19.14 0.04 7.98
N ARG A 20 -19.14 -0.87 7.02
CA ARG A 20 -18.33 -2.09 7.02
C ARG A 20 -17.96 -2.47 5.60
N HIS A 21 -16.82 -3.15 5.45
CA HIS A 21 -16.36 -3.68 4.16
C HIS A 21 -16.53 -5.20 4.10
N GLY A 22 -16.66 -5.72 2.89
CA GLY A 22 -16.60 -7.18 2.64
C GLY A 22 -15.17 -7.70 2.43
N VAL A 23 -14.17 -6.84 2.60
CA VAL A 23 -12.75 -7.09 2.34
C VAL A 23 -11.90 -6.61 3.50
N GLU A 24 -10.71 -7.19 3.67
CA GLU A 24 -9.74 -6.58 4.56
C GLU A 24 -9.13 -5.34 3.92
N THR A 25 -8.92 -4.32 4.72
CA THR A 25 -8.31 -3.06 4.32
C THR A 25 -7.20 -2.72 5.30
N VAL A 26 -6.08 -2.25 4.78
CA VAL A 26 -5.01 -1.66 5.57
C VAL A 26 -4.95 -0.18 5.26
N VAL A 27 -4.93 0.64 6.29
CA VAL A 27 -4.80 2.09 6.17
C VAL A 27 -3.47 2.49 6.81
N TYR A 28 -2.54 2.98 5.99
CA TYR A 28 -1.33 3.63 6.47
C TYR A 28 -1.57 5.13 6.56
N LEU A 29 -1.38 5.71 7.75
CA LEU A 29 -1.52 7.14 7.94
C LEU A 29 -0.19 7.84 7.65
N ALA A 30 -0.09 8.45 6.47
CA ALA A 30 1.12 9.16 6.04
C ALA A 30 1.26 10.54 6.69
N GLY A 31 0.17 11.12 7.19
CA GLY A 31 0.16 12.42 7.86
C GLY A 31 -1.10 12.67 8.67
N GLY A 32 -1.02 13.52 9.69
CA GLY A 32 -2.17 13.86 10.54
C GLY A 32 -2.49 12.84 11.63
N GLU A 33 -3.73 12.89 12.10
CA GLU A 33 -4.27 11.98 13.12
C GLU A 33 -5.73 11.63 12.77
N LEU A 34 -6.14 10.40 13.03
CA LEU A 34 -7.51 9.92 12.89
C LEU A 34 -7.98 9.23 14.16
N VAL A 35 -9.27 9.29 14.41
CA VAL A 35 -9.95 8.47 15.40
C VAL A 35 -10.67 7.35 14.69
N PHE A 36 -10.38 6.13 15.08
CA PHE A 36 -11.04 4.92 14.63
C PHE A 36 -11.91 4.37 15.74
N GLU A 37 -13.20 4.29 15.50
CA GLU A 37 -14.14 3.65 16.39
C GLU A 37 -14.66 2.39 15.74
N HIS A 38 -14.70 1.30 16.49
CA HIS A 38 -15.01 -0.03 15.95
C HIS A 38 -15.73 -0.92 16.95
N GLY A 39 -16.21 -2.05 16.47
CA GLY A 39 -17.07 -2.96 17.24
C GLY A 39 -18.53 -2.78 16.86
N GLU A 40 -19.39 -3.71 17.28
CA GLU A 40 -20.81 -3.75 16.87
C GLU A 40 -21.55 -2.45 17.25
N ALA A 41 -21.28 -1.90 18.41
CA ALA A 41 -21.83 -0.63 18.90
C ALA A 41 -20.84 0.54 18.81
N LEU A 42 -19.71 0.39 18.10
CA LEU A 42 -18.59 1.36 18.02
C LEU A 42 -18.02 1.71 19.41
N GLU A 43 -18.02 0.75 20.32
CA GLU A 43 -17.62 0.91 21.71
C GLU A 43 -16.11 0.94 21.95
N ARG A 44 -15.34 0.49 20.95
CA ARG A 44 -13.87 0.53 21.00
C ARG A 44 -13.36 1.75 20.24
N ARG A 45 -12.29 2.35 20.75
CA ARG A 45 -11.72 3.55 20.15
C ARG A 45 -10.20 3.47 20.12
N ALA A 46 -9.63 3.70 18.96
CA ALA A 46 -8.20 3.84 18.76
C ALA A 46 -7.87 5.20 18.12
N VAL A 47 -6.73 5.77 18.50
CA VAL A 47 -6.18 6.95 17.84
C VAL A 47 -5.05 6.49 16.93
N VAL A 48 -5.15 6.81 15.64
CA VAL A 48 -4.18 6.46 14.60
C VAL A 48 -3.38 7.72 14.26
N ARG A 49 -2.06 7.65 14.33
CA ARG A 49 -1.16 8.80 14.08
C ARG A 49 -0.31 8.59 12.84
N SER A 50 0.25 9.67 12.36
CA SER A 50 1.22 9.60 11.25
C SER A 50 2.30 8.54 11.51
N GLY A 51 2.47 7.63 10.56
CA GLY A 51 3.35 6.47 10.63
C GLY A 51 2.69 5.19 11.14
N ASP A 52 1.49 5.26 11.72
CA ASP A 52 0.74 4.07 12.16
C ASP A 52 0.04 3.37 11.00
N VAL A 53 -0.23 2.09 11.19
CA VAL A 53 -1.03 1.26 10.30
C VAL A 53 -2.28 0.82 11.03
N LEU A 54 -3.44 1.08 10.45
CA LEU A 54 -4.73 0.60 10.90
C LEU A 54 -5.16 -0.59 10.05
N TYR A 55 -5.69 -1.61 10.69
CA TYR A 55 -6.33 -2.75 10.02
C TYR A 55 -7.84 -2.69 10.22
N GLU A 56 -8.55 -2.63 9.10
CA GLU A 56 -10.01 -2.71 9.05
C GLU A 56 -10.38 -4.11 8.59
N ALA A 57 -10.86 -4.90 9.50
CA ALA A 57 -11.18 -6.27 9.16
C ALA A 57 -12.53 -6.37 8.42
N PRO A 58 -12.68 -7.43 7.62
CA PRO A 58 -13.93 -7.69 6.92
C PRO A 58 -15.11 -7.79 7.85
N ALA A 59 -16.22 -7.19 7.43
CA ALA A 59 -17.49 -7.15 8.15
C ALA A 59 -17.47 -6.42 9.50
N GLU A 60 -16.35 -5.82 9.93
CA GLU A 60 -16.35 -4.96 11.10
C GLU A 60 -17.11 -3.67 10.88
N HIS A 61 -17.93 -3.36 11.86
CA HIS A 61 -18.60 -2.08 11.93
C HIS A 61 -17.62 -1.05 12.49
N HIS A 62 -17.35 -0.01 11.74
CA HIS A 62 -16.41 1.03 12.16
C HIS A 62 -16.79 2.40 11.63
N ARG A 63 -16.15 3.40 12.22
CA ARG A 63 -16.27 4.82 11.87
C ARG A 63 -14.89 5.48 11.99
N ILE A 64 -14.58 6.39 11.06
CA ILE A 64 -13.33 7.16 11.07
C ILE A 64 -13.66 8.64 11.19
N ARG A 65 -12.91 9.36 12.03
CA ARG A 65 -13.06 10.81 12.18
C ARG A 65 -11.70 11.49 12.23
N ASN A 66 -11.60 12.64 11.57
CA ASN A 66 -10.50 13.54 11.80
C ASN A 66 -10.90 14.56 12.87
N GLU A 67 -10.51 14.30 14.11
CA GLU A 67 -10.71 15.21 15.26
C GLU A 67 -9.54 16.18 15.44
N GLY A 68 -8.52 16.08 14.58
CA GLY A 68 -7.34 16.94 14.59
C GLY A 68 -7.59 18.32 13.97
N THR A 69 -6.52 19.09 13.84
CA THR A 69 -6.55 20.45 13.27
C THR A 69 -5.92 20.53 11.88
N THR A 70 -5.38 19.46 11.37
CA THR A 70 -4.75 19.34 10.07
C THR A 70 -5.38 18.20 9.27
N ASP A 71 -5.19 18.23 7.96
CA ASP A 71 -5.61 17.12 7.10
C ASP A 71 -4.91 15.82 7.51
N ALA A 72 -5.66 14.73 7.53
CA ALA A 72 -5.11 13.40 7.61
C ALA A 72 -4.90 12.84 6.20
N LEU A 73 -3.74 12.26 5.96
CA LEU A 73 -3.37 11.67 4.67
C LEU A 73 -3.27 10.17 4.83
N ALA A 74 -4.20 9.44 4.24
CA ALA A 74 -4.35 8.01 4.40
C ALA A 74 -4.11 7.28 3.07
N LEU A 75 -3.24 6.28 3.08
CA LEU A 75 -3.09 5.30 2.01
C LEU A 75 -3.88 4.06 2.38
N LEU A 76 -4.90 3.74 1.60
CA LEU A 76 -5.72 2.55 1.77
C LEU A 76 -5.29 1.47 0.78
N ALA A 77 -5.01 0.29 1.29
CA ALA A 77 -4.77 -0.90 0.48
C ALA A 77 -5.83 -1.96 0.80
N SER A 78 -6.55 -2.41 -0.21
CA SER A 78 -7.54 -3.48 -0.07
C SER A 78 -7.44 -4.47 -1.24
N THR A 79 -7.97 -5.66 -1.04
CA THR A 79 -8.02 -6.68 -2.09
C THR A 79 -9.46 -7.10 -2.37
N ASP A 80 -9.71 -7.59 -3.58
CA ASP A 80 -11.01 -8.21 -3.86
C ASP A 80 -11.25 -9.40 -2.91
N PRO A 81 -12.48 -9.60 -2.42
CA PRO A 81 -12.78 -10.68 -1.50
C PRO A 81 -12.43 -12.04 -2.13
N ASP A 82 -11.66 -12.85 -1.42
CA ASP A 82 -11.53 -14.28 -1.73
C ASP A 82 -12.63 -15.05 -0.96
N PRO A 83 -13.63 -15.60 -1.65
CA PRO A 83 -14.72 -16.31 -0.99
C PRO A 83 -14.25 -17.47 -0.10
N ARG A 84 -13.08 -18.06 -0.42
CA ARG A 84 -12.50 -19.16 0.35
C ARG A 84 -11.92 -18.70 1.70
N ARG A 85 -11.60 -17.41 1.82
CA ARG A 85 -11.00 -16.80 3.01
C ARG A 85 -12.01 -16.16 3.95
N ILE A 86 -13.20 -15.82 3.48
CA ILE A 86 -14.22 -15.12 4.27
C ILE A 86 -14.48 -15.83 5.59
N GLY A 87 -14.66 -17.15 5.60
CA GLY A 87 -14.90 -17.91 6.81
C GLY A 87 -13.73 -17.95 7.81
N THR A 88 -12.50 -17.82 7.31
CA THR A 88 -11.29 -17.72 8.15
C THR A 88 -11.12 -16.31 8.71
N MET A 89 -11.46 -15.32 7.93
CA MET A 89 -11.41 -13.91 8.32
C MET A 89 -12.48 -13.61 9.39
N LEU A 90 -13.69 -14.10 9.24
CA LEU A 90 -14.75 -13.94 10.25
C LEU A 90 -14.39 -14.58 11.59
N ARG A 91 -13.70 -15.73 11.61
CA ARG A 91 -13.25 -16.37 12.85
C ARG A 91 -12.16 -15.58 13.59
N ARG A 92 -11.35 -14.82 12.85
CA ARG A 92 -10.35 -13.93 13.43
C ARG A 92 -10.92 -12.71 14.08
N TRP A 93 -12.03 -12.28 13.59
CA TRP A 93 -12.73 -11.11 14.05
C TRP A 93 -13.19 -11.19 15.53
N GLU A 94 -13.33 -12.36 16.09
CA GLU A 94 -13.59 -12.57 17.51
C GLU A 94 -12.35 -12.31 18.40
N SER A 95 -11.21 -11.92 17.82
CA SER A 95 -10.01 -11.64 18.59
C SER A 95 -10.02 -10.20 19.14
N ASP A 96 -9.62 -10.03 20.39
CA ASP A 96 -9.35 -8.74 21.04
C ASP A 96 -8.05 -8.07 20.50
N ALA A 97 -7.63 -8.40 19.28
CA ALA A 97 -6.40 -7.89 18.71
C ALA A 97 -6.49 -6.38 18.49
N GLU A 98 -5.43 -5.67 18.87
CA GLU A 98 -5.27 -4.24 18.63
C GLU A 98 -5.28 -3.98 17.11
N PRO A 99 -6.22 -3.17 16.58
CA PRO A 99 -6.30 -2.91 15.14
C PRO A 99 -5.21 -1.97 14.64
N VAL A 100 -4.39 -1.41 15.53
CA VAL A 100 -3.37 -0.41 15.17
C VAL A 100 -1.97 -0.92 15.46
N ARG A 101 -1.16 -1.07 14.40
CA ARG A 101 0.28 -1.25 14.50
C ARG A 101 0.97 0.11 14.57
N ARG A 102 1.77 0.34 15.59
CA ARG A 102 2.47 1.60 15.81
C ARG A 102 3.75 1.67 14.97
N GLY A 103 3.81 2.66 14.09
CA GLY A 103 4.93 2.94 13.22
C GLY A 103 5.15 1.90 12.11
N ALA A 104 5.99 2.26 11.15
CA ALA A 104 6.51 1.38 10.12
C ALA A 104 7.92 0.90 10.49
N ASP A 105 8.45 -0.10 9.77
CA ASP A 105 9.83 -0.53 9.94
C ASP A 105 10.81 0.61 9.58
N ALA A 106 12.05 0.51 10.03
CA ALA A 106 13.08 1.46 9.65
C ALA A 106 13.41 1.34 8.15
N PHE A 107 13.81 2.44 7.54
CA PHE A 107 14.33 2.39 6.17
C PHE A 107 15.62 1.59 6.09
N VAL A 108 15.69 0.70 5.12
CA VAL A 108 16.90 -0.03 4.74
C VAL A 108 17.41 0.57 3.43
N ALA A 109 18.69 0.97 3.44
CA ALA A 109 19.35 1.46 2.22
C ALA A 109 19.72 0.28 1.31
N GLU A 110 19.51 0.46 0.03
CA GLU A 110 19.87 -0.49 -1.02
C GLU A 110 20.85 0.13 -2.02
N ALA A 111 21.45 -0.69 -2.85
CA ALA A 111 22.30 -0.20 -3.93
C ALA A 111 21.50 0.65 -4.93
N GLY A 112 22.17 1.54 -5.65
CA GLY A 112 21.56 2.31 -6.74
C GLY A 112 20.71 3.50 -6.29
N GLY A 113 20.80 3.95 -5.02
CA GLY A 113 20.09 5.14 -4.56
C GLY A 113 18.66 4.89 -4.10
N PHE A 114 18.40 3.66 -3.66
CA PHE A 114 17.10 3.24 -3.11
C PHE A 114 17.15 3.10 -1.60
N ARG A 115 16.02 3.42 -0.96
CA ARG A 115 15.72 3.03 0.43
C ARG A 115 14.31 2.47 0.47
N ARG A 116 14.12 1.41 1.25
CA ARG A 116 12.81 0.80 1.43
C ARG A 116 12.50 0.58 2.90
N ARG A 117 11.23 0.65 3.24
CA ARG A 117 10.73 0.17 4.52
C ARG A 117 9.40 -0.54 4.34
N ARG A 118 9.22 -1.59 5.11
CA ARG A 118 7.95 -2.29 5.18
C ARG A 118 6.99 -1.49 6.07
N ILE A 119 5.80 -1.26 5.57
CA ILE A 119 4.69 -0.67 6.32
C ILE A 119 3.85 -1.78 6.93
N VAL A 120 3.49 -2.79 6.14
CA VAL A 120 2.77 -3.98 6.58
C VAL A 120 3.18 -5.17 5.71
N GLY A 121 3.14 -6.36 6.26
CA GLY A 121 3.47 -7.59 5.54
C GLY A 121 2.99 -8.84 6.25
N PRO A 122 3.41 -10.02 5.78
CA PRO A 122 3.04 -11.29 6.36
C PRO A 122 3.31 -11.35 7.86
N GLY A 123 2.30 -11.74 8.61
CA GLY A 123 2.37 -11.80 10.08
C GLY A 123 1.87 -10.55 10.80
N ASP A 124 1.81 -9.39 10.15
CA ASP A 124 1.09 -8.24 10.69
C ASP A 124 -0.42 -8.51 10.55
N PHE A 125 -1.18 -8.27 11.62
CA PHE A 125 -2.62 -8.54 11.66
C PHE A 125 -2.98 -9.96 11.22
N ASP A 126 -2.02 -10.91 11.26
CA ASP A 126 -2.15 -12.26 10.72
C ASP A 126 -2.65 -12.32 9.25
N SER A 127 -2.58 -11.27 8.50
CA SER A 127 -2.94 -11.22 7.09
C SER A 127 -1.78 -11.70 6.21
N ALA A 128 -2.11 -12.42 5.16
CA ALA A 128 -1.20 -12.75 4.08
C ALA A 128 -1.71 -12.20 2.74
N ALA A 129 -2.69 -11.30 2.78
CA ALA A 129 -3.32 -10.80 1.56
C ALA A 129 -2.43 -9.87 0.79
N PHE A 130 -1.65 -9.05 1.50
CA PHE A 130 -0.75 -8.10 0.85
C PHE A 130 0.43 -7.69 1.73
N THR A 131 1.44 -7.14 1.07
CA THR A 131 2.54 -6.39 1.67
C THR A 131 2.48 -4.95 1.17
N VAL A 132 2.67 -3.98 2.04
CA VAL A 132 2.83 -2.57 1.66
C VAL A 132 4.25 -2.12 2.02
N THR A 133 4.94 -1.59 1.04
CA THR A 133 6.31 -1.10 1.17
C THR A 133 6.37 0.36 0.71
N GLU A 134 7.03 1.21 1.48
CA GLU A 134 7.41 2.55 1.04
C GLU A 134 8.80 2.51 0.42
N VAL A 135 8.94 3.16 -0.72
CA VAL A 135 10.18 3.23 -1.51
C VAL A 135 10.57 4.69 -1.72
N GLU A 136 11.81 5.00 -1.46
CA GLU A 136 12.43 6.28 -1.80
C GLU A 136 13.56 6.06 -2.82
N VAL A 137 13.56 6.88 -3.85
CA VAL A 137 14.50 6.82 -4.98
C VAL A 137 15.14 8.17 -5.16
N THR A 138 16.48 8.22 -5.08
CA THR A 138 17.22 9.48 -5.29
C THR A 138 17.14 9.93 -6.75
N PRO A 139 17.29 11.23 -7.06
CA PRO A 139 17.27 11.74 -8.44
C PRO A 139 18.26 11.02 -9.35
N GLY A 140 17.81 10.65 -10.54
CA GLY A 140 18.61 9.96 -11.56
C GLY A 140 18.79 8.46 -11.32
N SER A 141 18.29 7.91 -10.22
CA SER A 141 18.34 6.46 -9.96
C SER A 141 17.29 5.71 -10.73
N VAL A 142 17.64 4.47 -11.11
CA VAL A 142 16.81 3.55 -11.88
C VAL A 142 16.70 2.23 -11.13
N ASP A 143 15.48 1.79 -10.85
CA ASP A 143 15.20 0.42 -10.45
C ASP A 143 15.15 -0.43 -11.74
N GLU A 144 16.23 -1.13 -12.00
CA GLU A 144 16.47 -1.84 -13.27
C GLU A 144 15.36 -2.85 -13.57
N TRP A 145 15.28 -3.27 -14.84
CA TRP A 145 14.29 -4.22 -15.30
C TRP A 145 14.21 -5.46 -14.42
N HIS A 146 13.04 -5.69 -13.85
CA HIS A 146 12.75 -6.84 -13.01
C HIS A 146 11.27 -7.23 -13.13
N ARG A 147 10.93 -8.37 -12.54
CA ARG A 147 9.57 -8.87 -12.45
C ARG A 147 9.34 -9.55 -11.10
N HIS A 148 8.09 -9.69 -10.74
CA HIS A 148 7.63 -10.43 -9.57
C HIS A 148 6.71 -11.56 -10.01
N PRO A 149 7.22 -12.81 -10.11
CA PRO A 149 6.48 -13.91 -10.72
C PRO A 149 5.22 -14.34 -9.97
N ARG A 150 5.13 -14.05 -8.67
CA ARG A 150 4.10 -14.58 -7.78
C ARG A 150 3.15 -13.51 -7.24
N ALA A 151 3.41 -12.25 -7.51
CA ALA A 151 2.62 -11.15 -6.96
C ALA A 151 2.34 -10.07 -8.00
N GLU A 152 1.10 -9.60 -8.03
CA GLU A 152 0.78 -8.34 -8.69
C GLU A 152 1.17 -7.16 -7.79
N HIS A 153 1.48 -6.03 -8.40
CA HIS A 153 1.86 -4.81 -7.70
C HIS A 153 0.92 -3.68 -8.08
N ALA A 154 0.56 -2.87 -7.08
CA ALA A 154 0.01 -1.55 -7.29
C ALA A 154 0.98 -0.52 -6.72
N ILE A 155 1.37 0.44 -7.53
CA ILE A 155 2.28 1.54 -7.17
C ILE A 155 1.45 2.82 -7.07
N VAL A 156 1.63 3.59 -6.01
CA VAL A 156 1.06 4.95 -5.90
C VAL A 156 2.13 5.93 -5.46
N VAL A 157 2.24 7.04 -6.16
CA VAL A 157 3.23 8.07 -5.86
C VAL A 157 2.73 9.01 -4.77
N PHE A 158 3.56 9.26 -3.79
CA PHE A 158 3.31 10.22 -2.72
C PHE A 158 3.99 11.56 -2.99
N GLU A 159 5.25 11.54 -3.47
CA GLU A 159 6.07 12.72 -3.68
C GLU A 159 7.05 12.52 -4.83
N GLY A 160 7.43 13.61 -5.49
CA GLY A 160 8.41 13.60 -6.56
C GLY A 160 7.82 13.27 -7.93
N ARG A 161 8.70 12.97 -8.89
CA ARG A 161 8.32 12.67 -10.27
C ARG A 161 9.25 11.62 -10.85
N GLY A 162 8.70 10.69 -11.62
CA GLY A 162 9.47 9.63 -12.26
C GLY A 162 8.76 9.05 -13.47
N LEU A 163 9.33 7.97 -13.98
CA LEU A 163 8.72 7.13 -14.99
C LEU A 163 8.61 5.71 -14.48
N VAL A 164 7.55 5.03 -14.86
CA VAL A 164 7.45 3.58 -14.77
C VAL A 164 7.27 3.03 -16.19
N THR A 165 8.01 2.00 -16.51
CA THR A 165 7.84 1.28 -17.76
C THR A 165 7.44 -0.15 -17.44
N VAL A 166 6.32 -0.63 -18.00
CA VAL A 166 5.77 -1.98 -17.83
C VAL A 166 5.64 -2.60 -19.21
N GLY A 167 6.46 -3.58 -19.51
CA GLY A 167 6.57 -4.07 -20.88
C GLY A 167 7.01 -2.97 -21.83
N ASP A 168 6.22 -2.67 -22.85
CA ASP A 168 6.49 -1.60 -23.83
C ASP A 168 5.85 -0.25 -23.45
N ASP A 169 5.00 -0.21 -22.44
CA ASP A 169 4.25 0.97 -22.03
C ASP A 169 5.02 1.77 -20.98
N THR A 170 5.11 3.08 -21.17
CA THR A 170 5.75 3.99 -20.21
C THR A 170 4.77 5.06 -19.76
N GLU A 171 4.67 5.25 -18.45
CA GLU A 171 3.85 6.27 -17.85
C GLU A 171 4.65 7.17 -16.90
N THR A 172 4.22 8.44 -16.82
CA THR A 172 4.77 9.39 -15.84
C THR A 172 4.20 9.10 -14.47
N LEU A 173 5.08 8.98 -13.49
CA LEU A 173 4.76 8.94 -12.07
C LEU A 173 4.76 10.35 -11.51
N GLU A 174 3.66 10.75 -10.89
CA GLU A 174 3.48 12.02 -10.20
C GLU A 174 2.54 11.84 -9.00
N PRO A 175 2.51 12.75 -8.02
CA PRO A 175 1.71 12.58 -6.81
C PRO A 175 0.24 12.24 -7.09
N LEU A 176 -0.27 11.27 -6.34
CA LEU A 176 -1.62 10.70 -6.41
C LEU A 176 -1.90 9.84 -7.65
N LYS A 177 -0.92 9.66 -8.53
CA LYS A 177 -1.03 8.74 -9.66
C LYS A 177 -0.66 7.32 -9.24
N GLY A 178 -1.49 6.38 -9.65
CA GLY A 178 -1.30 4.96 -9.39
C GLY A 178 -1.14 4.14 -10.66
N ILE A 179 -0.34 3.10 -10.59
CA ILE A 179 -0.12 2.13 -11.67
C ILE A 179 -0.23 0.73 -11.11
N ARG A 180 -0.82 -0.16 -11.90
CA ARG A 180 -0.88 -1.58 -11.62
C ARG A 180 0.10 -2.33 -12.52
N VAL A 181 0.87 -3.22 -11.92
CA VAL A 181 1.77 -4.15 -12.60
C VAL A 181 1.29 -5.57 -12.33
N GLU A 182 0.88 -6.28 -13.35
CA GLU A 182 0.46 -7.67 -13.25
C GLU A 182 1.64 -8.59 -12.88
N ASP A 183 1.33 -9.72 -12.25
CA ASP A 183 2.32 -10.73 -11.91
C ASP A 183 3.14 -11.17 -13.14
N GLY A 184 4.44 -11.34 -12.93
CA GLY A 184 5.40 -11.74 -13.98
C GLY A 184 5.69 -10.68 -15.05
N ARG A 185 5.02 -9.54 -15.07
CA ARG A 185 5.28 -8.46 -16.05
C ARG A 185 6.61 -7.76 -15.76
N PRO A 186 7.56 -7.75 -16.70
CA PRO A 186 8.78 -6.96 -16.56
C PRO A 186 8.46 -5.48 -16.45
N HIS A 187 9.11 -4.83 -15.51
CA HIS A 187 8.96 -3.40 -15.30
C HIS A 187 10.22 -2.77 -14.72
N ARG A 188 10.30 -1.45 -14.78
CA ARG A 188 11.33 -0.65 -14.14
C ARG A 188 10.74 0.69 -13.68
N VAL A 189 11.38 1.30 -12.69
CA VAL A 189 11.03 2.63 -12.18
C VAL A 189 12.25 3.52 -12.23
N GLU A 190 12.10 4.75 -12.72
CA GLU A 190 13.15 5.73 -12.83
C GLU A 190 12.74 7.04 -12.18
N ASN A 191 13.58 7.60 -11.32
CA ASN A 191 13.39 8.96 -10.85
C ASN A 191 13.98 9.95 -11.84
N THR A 192 13.12 10.55 -12.68
CA THR A 192 13.48 11.57 -13.65
C THR A 192 13.35 13.00 -13.11
N GLY A 193 12.93 13.13 -11.83
CA GLY A 193 12.78 14.41 -11.14
C GLY A 193 14.10 14.95 -10.58
N ARG A 194 14.00 16.09 -9.90
CA ARG A 194 15.11 16.76 -9.21
C ARG A 194 15.10 16.56 -7.70
N THR A 195 14.04 15.94 -7.20
CA THR A 195 13.84 15.62 -5.78
C THR A 195 13.68 14.12 -5.63
N THR A 196 13.73 13.62 -4.40
CA THR A 196 13.43 12.22 -4.10
C THR A 196 12.04 11.86 -4.63
N LEU A 197 11.94 10.73 -5.34
CA LEU A 197 10.68 10.12 -5.69
C LEU A 197 10.29 9.16 -4.56
N ARG A 198 9.12 9.37 -3.96
CA ARG A 198 8.55 8.50 -2.92
C ARG A 198 7.26 7.87 -3.42
N TYR A 199 7.18 6.57 -3.31
CA TYR A 199 5.98 5.84 -3.69
C TYR A 199 5.75 4.64 -2.78
N TYR A 200 4.51 4.19 -2.76
CA TYR A 200 4.10 2.97 -2.08
C TYR A 200 3.90 1.87 -3.10
N VAL A 201 4.32 0.66 -2.73
CA VAL A 201 4.05 -0.57 -3.48
C VAL A 201 3.22 -1.47 -2.60
N CYS A 202 2.04 -1.81 -3.07
CA CYS A 202 1.24 -2.87 -2.49
C CYS A 202 1.38 -4.12 -3.36
N SER A 203 1.80 -5.23 -2.76
CA SER A 203 1.97 -6.52 -3.43
C SER A 203 0.92 -7.52 -2.94
N SER A 204 0.31 -8.26 -3.83
CA SER A 204 -0.64 -9.33 -3.49
C SER A 204 -0.38 -10.58 -4.34
N PRO A 205 -0.33 -11.81 -3.72
CA PRO A 205 -0.42 -12.06 -2.27
C PRO A 205 0.69 -11.39 -1.48
N GLY A 206 0.55 -11.34 -0.15
CA GLY A 206 1.51 -10.72 0.75
C GLY A 206 2.85 -11.46 0.78
N ILE A 207 3.69 -11.19 -0.18
CA ILE A 207 5.05 -11.72 -0.32
C ILE A 207 6.00 -10.55 -0.19
N ASP A 208 7.15 -10.78 0.45
CA ASP A 208 8.22 -9.78 0.44
C ASP A 208 8.65 -9.51 -1.01
N PRO A 209 8.48 -8.26 -1.51
CA PRO A 209 8.79 -7.93 -2.90
C PRO A 209 10.25 -8.22 -3.28
N LEU A 210 11.19 -8.12 -2.33
CA LEU A 210 12.60 -8.41 -2.60
C LEU A 210 12.84 -9.91 -2.79
N SER A 211 12.16 -10.75 -2.01
CA SER A 211 12.28 -12.21 -2.12
C SER A 211 11.58 -12.78 -3.38
N ASP A 212 10.65 -12.02 -3.97
CA ASP A 212 9.94 -12.40 -5.19
C ASP A 212 10.54 -11.74 -6.45
N ARG A 213 11.60 -10.96 -6.29
CA ARG A 213 12.21 -10.21 -7.39
C ARG A 213 13.13 -11.09 -8.23
N GLU A 214 12.90 -11.09 -9.54
CA GLU A 214 13.79 -11.65 -10.55
C GLU A 214 14.23 -10.55 -11.52
N MET A 215 15.52 -10.48 -11.83
CA MET A 215 16.00 -9.58 -12.88
C MET A 215 15.43 -10.00 -14.22
N ALA A 216 15.06 -9.04 -15.03
CA ALA A 216 14.47 -9.27 -16.35
C ALA A 216 15.24 -8.50 -17.42
N GLU A 217 15.20 -8.98 -18.65
CA GLU A 217 15.64 -8.19 -19.79
C GLU A 217 14.57 -7.19 -20.21
N ALA A 218 15.00 -6.06 -20.78
CA ALA A 218 14.08 -5.12 -21.41
C ALA A 218 13.25 -5.88 -22.47
N PRO A 219 11.95 -5.66 -22.55
CA PRO A 219 11.14 -6.26 -23.60
C PRO A 219 11.72 -5.97 -24.97
N ARG A 220 11.79 -6.96 -25.83
CA ARG A 220 12.19 -6.75 -27.22
C ARG A 220 11.08 -5.95 -27.90
N ARG A 221 11.38 -4.74 -28.36
CA ARG A 221 10.43 -3.96 -29.16
C ARG A 221 9.92 -4.84 -30.29
N ARG A 222 8.60 -5.03 -30.38
CA ARG A 222 8.00 -5.60 -31.59
C ARG A 222 8.36 -4.63 -32.72
N THR A 223 9.26 -5.05 -33.58
CA THR A 223 9.39 -4.44 -34.90
C THR A 223 8.17 -4.90 -35.66
N ASP A 224 7.15 -4.04 -35.76
CA ASP A 224 6.03 -4.28 -36.64
C ASP A 224 6.61 -4.43 -38.06
N ALA A 225 6.47 -5.62 -38.63
CA ALA A 225 6.80 -5.95 -39.99
C ALA A 225 5.60 -5.61 -40.90
#